data_85168c4e71f703cbe7e142d5c3d81230
#
_entry.id   85168c4e71f703cbe7e142d5c3d81230
#
_cell.length_a   1.000
_cell.length_b   1.000
_cell.length_c   1.000
_cell.angle_alpha   90.00
_cell.angle_beta   90.00
_cell.angle_gamma   90.00
#
_symmetry.space_group_name_H-M   'P 1'
#
loop_
_entity.id
_entity.type
_entity.pdbx_description
1 polymer ?
#
loop_
_entity_poly.entity_id
_entity_poly.type
_entity_poly.pdbx_seq_one_letter_code
_entity_poly.pdbx_strand_id
1 'polypeptide(L)'
;GTSALLIYPSTTSKLYRGFKANRRIEFDNSDLEDIKDNFKFFLEDITPRINRNAQVKYRGESDNYSTRGVAPAHQFVEKTIIMNGRYINQDDVLNKTKNIVIGRLVAKDLFKNENPIGKYLEIGSSAFKVVGVFQDQSGDREERLIYMSYTTQQLIEKNNDKISSIIVSFRPEFGYKTALVFEEQLRLFLKKKKSIDPRDNNGIRIRNLADQIRQNQQFARVLQMIVTFVGIGTLIAGIIGISNIMVFVVKERTKELGVRKALGATP
;
A
#
# COMPACT_ATOMS: atom_id res chain seq x y z
N GLY A 1 7.12 6.95 -10.22
CA GLY A 1 6.44 6.57 -8.98
C GLY A 1 5.42 7.63 -8.61
N THR A 2 4.19 7.24 -8.38
CA THR A 2 3.10 8.14 -8.02
C THR A 2 3.39 8.75 -6.65
N SER A 3 3.60 10.06 -6.58
CA SER A 3 3.71 10.77 -5.32
C SER A 3 2.31 10.95 -4.76
N ALA A 4 1.95 10.15 -3.76
CA ALA A 4 0.64 10.21 -3.12
C ALA A 4 0.79 10.39 -1.61
N LEU A 5 -0.13 11.19 -1.03
CA LEU A 5 -0.28 11.35 0.41
C LEU A 5 -1.54 10.64 0.89
N LEU A 6 -1.40 9.85 1.92
CA LEU A 6 -2.52 9.31 2.68
C LEU A 6 -2.73 10.17 3.93
N ILE A 7 -3.90 10.79 4.01
CA ILE A 7 -4.29 11.73 5.06
C ILE A 7 -5.38 11.08 5.89
N TYR A 8 -5.19 10.99 7.19
CA TYR A 8 -6.20 10.45 8.07
C TYR A 8 -6.32 11.26 9.36
N PRO A 9 -7.56 11.37 9.87
CA PRO A 9 -7.82 12.07 11.12
C PRO A 9 -7.34 11.21 12.30
N SER A 10 -6.95 11.88 13.35
CA SER A 10 -6.49 11.25 14.60
C SER A 10 -7.06 12.01 15.80
N THR A 11 -6.44 11.87 16.94
CA THR A 11 -6.87 12.52 18.19
C THR A 11 -5.93 13.68 18.49
N THR A 12 -6.48 14.85 18.81
CA THR A 12 -5.68 16.03 19.18
C THR A 12 -4.96 15.81 20.52
N SER A 13 -3.78 16.40 20.65
CA SER A 13 -3.03 16.37 21.92
C SER A 13 -3.09 17.69 22.69
N LYS A 14 -3.55 18.77 22.07
CA LYS A 14 -3.55 20.12 22.64
C LYS A 14 -4.95 20.72 22.67
N LEU A 15 -5.19 21.57 23.69
CA LEU A 15 -6.35 22.43 23.77
C LEU A 15 -6.19 23.60 22.81
N TYR A 16 -7.22 23.92 22.03
CA TYR A 16 -7.19 25.03 21.09
C TYR A 16 -8.57 25.60 20.83
N ARG A 17 -8.70 26.94 20.83
CA ARG A 17 -9.96 27.69 20.56
C ARG A 17 -11.18 27.16 21.31
N GLY A 18 -11.02 26.82 22.58
CA GLY A 18 -12.12 26.31 23.43
C GLY A 18 -12.40 24.80 23.28
N PHE A 19 -11.75 24.12 22.35
CA PHE A 19 -11.85 22.66 22.23
C PHE A 19 -10.83 21.99 23.16
N LYS A 20 -11.28 20.93 23.85
CA LYS A 20 -10.43 20.14 24.75
C LYS A 20 -9.36 19.36 23.97
N ALA A 21 -8.24 19.03 24.64
CA ALA A 21 -7.31 18.01 24.19
C ALA A 21 -8.01 16.63 24.11
N ASN A 22 -7.41 15.68 23.40
CA ASN A 22 -7.94 14.35 23.16
C ASN A 22 -9.28 14.32 22.41
N ARG A 23 -9.57 15.36 21.63
CA ARG A 23 -10.72 15.38 20.72
C ARG A 23 -10.42 14.52 19.48
N ARG A 24 -11.31 13.58 19.18
CA ARG A 24 -11.24 12.81 17.93
C ARG A 24 -11.64 13.70 16.74
N ILE A 25 -10.79 13.76 15.75
CA ILE A 25 -11.05 14.47 14.50
C ILE A 25 -11.76 13.49 13.54
N GLU A 26 -12.71 13.99 12.79
CA GLU A 26 -13.42 13.24 11.74
C GLU A 26 -13.34 14.02 10.44
N PHE A 27 -13.21 13.32 9.33
CA PHE A 27 -13.34 13.87 7.98
C PHE A 27 -14.73 13.60 7.43
N ASP A 28 -15.16 14.49 6.57
CA ASP A 28 -16.45 14.46 5.89
C ASP A 28 -16.31 14.85 4.42
N ASN A 29 -17.43 14.79 3.68
CA ASN A 29 -17.44 15.14 2.27
C ASN A 29 -17.01 16.60 2.01
N SER A 30 -17.28 17.52 2.95
CA SER A 30 -16.85 18.91 2.81
C SER A 30 -15.32 19.06 2.85
N ASP A 31 -14.63 18.20 3.59
CA ASP A 31 -13.16 18.18 3.60
C ASP A 31 -12.60 17.76 2.26
N LEU A 32 -13.23 16.77 1.63
CA LEU A 32 -12.83 16.28 0.31
C LEU A 32 -12.97 17.39 -0.76
N GLU A 33 -14.13 18.06 -0.80
CA GLU A 33 -14.39 19.15 -1.74
C GLU A 33 -13.48 20.36 -1.49
N ASP A 34 -13.29 20.77 -0.24
CA ASP A 34 -12.42 21.88 0.09
C ASP A 34 -10.95 21.61 -0.28
N ILE A 35 -10.44 20.40 -0.10
CA ILE A 35 -9.10 20.04 -0.56
C ILE A 35 -9.04 20.13 -2.08
N LYS A 36 -10.02 19.59 -2.78
CA LYS A 36 -10.09 19.59 -4.22
C LYS A 36 -10.09 21.03 -4.79
N ASP A 37 -10.90 21.92 -4.20
CA ASP A 37 -11.04 23.28 -4.69
C ASP A 37 -9.79 24.13 -4.37
N ASN A 38 -9.26 24.06 -3.15
CA ASN A 38 -8.13 24.88 -2.73
C ASN A 38 -6.79 24.43 -3.33
N PHE A 39 -6.65 23.17 -3.70
CA PHE A 39 -5.39 22.60 -4.17
C PHE A 39 -5.44 22.03 -5.58
N LYS A 40 -6.49 22.32 -6.34
CA LYS A 40 -6.73 21.82 -7.71
C LYS A 40 -5.50 21.91 -8.63
N PHE A 41 -4.69 22.94 -8.47
CA PHE A 41 -3.50 23.16 -9.30
C PHE A 41 -2.43 22.07 -9.08
N PHE A 42 -2.26 21.61 -7.84
CA PHE A 42 -1.24 20.63 -7.47
C PHE A 42 -1.72 19.20 -7.62
N LEU A 43 -3.04 18.96 -7.49
CA LEU A 43 -3.60 17.63 -7.49
C LEU A 43 -3.69 17.05 -8.90
N GLU A 44 -3.31 15.79 -9.03
CA GLU A 44 -3.65 14.92 -10.16
C GLU A 44 -4.99 14.25 -9.85
N ASP A 45 -5.06 13.55 -8.73
CA ASP A 45 -6.24 12.82 -8.27
C ASP A 45 -6.49 12.99 -6.78
N ILE A 46 -7.75 12.84 -6.39
CA ILE A 46 -8.18 12.78 -4.99
C ILE A 46 -9.24 11.69 -4.82
N THR A 47 -9.12 10.89 -3.79
CA THR A 47 -10.08 9.84 -3.48
C THR A 47 -10.29 9.71 -1.97
N PRO A 48 -11.55 9.64 -1.50
CA PRO A 48 -11.83 9.26 -0.13
C PRO A 48 -11.63 7.76 0.05
N ARG A 49 -11.43 7.33 1.28
CA ARG A 49 -11.50 5.95 1.73
C ARG A 49 -12.41 5.83 2.94
N ILE A 50 -13.31 4.86 2.90
CA ILE A 50 -14.13 4.47 4.03
C ILE A 50 -13.88 2.98 4.26
N ASN A 51 -13.11 2.63 5.28
CA ASN A 51 -12.76 1.24 5.56
C ASN A 51 -13.74 0.65 6.58
N ARG A 52 -14.29 -0.52 6.28
CA ARG A 52 -15.17 -1.30 7.18
C ARG A 52 -14.86 -2.79 7.03
N ASN A 53 -15.29 -3.54 8.03
CA ASN A 53 -15.33 -4.99 7.94
C ASN A 53 -16.80 -5.41 7.91
N ALA A 54 -17.14 -6.32 7.04
CA ALA A 54 -18.48 -6.81 6.88
C ALA A 54 -18.50 -8.32 6.64
N GLN A 55 -19.54 -8.96 7.16
CA GLN A 55 -19.85 -10.33 6.79
C GLN A 55 -20.41 -10.34 5.37
N VAL A 56 -19.83 -11.18 4.54
CA VAL A 56 -20.21 -11.36 3.13
C VAL A 56 -20.68 -12.78 2.94
N LYS A 57 -21.83 -12.94 2.29
CA LYS A 57 -22.43 -14.24 2.05
C LYS A 57 -22.70 -14.49 0.58
N TYR A 58 -22.45 -15.72 0.16
CA TYR A 58 -22.80 -16.22 -1.16
C TYR A 58 -23.17 -17.69 -1.09
N ARG A 59 -24.42 -18.04 -1.47
CA ARG A 59 -24.95 -19.44 -1.53
C ARG A 59 -24.63 -20.30 -0.30
N GLY A 60 -24.80 -19.73 0.90
CA GLY A 60 -24.55 -20.44 2.16
C GLY A 60 -23.11 -20.39 2.68
N GLU A 61 -22.15 -20.01 1.87
CA GLU A 61 -20.80 -19.66 2.30
C GLU A 61 -20.81 -18.25 2.91
N SER A 62 -20.13 -18.04 4.02
CA SER A 62 -20.01 -16.72 4.62
C SER A 62 -18.63 -16.52 5.25
N ASP A 63 -18.05 -15.36 5.04
CA ASP A 63 -16.79 -14.97 5.66
C ASP A 63 -16.76 -13.46 5.90
N ASN A 64 -15.79 -12.99 6.71
CA ASN A 64 -15.58 -11.58 6.98
C ASN A 64 -14.54 -11.01 6.04
N TYR A 65 -14.94 -10.00 5.29
CA TYR A 65 -14.03 -9.26 4.40
C TYR A 65 -13.99 -7.78 4.76
N SER A 66 -12.86 -7.16 4.49
CA SER A 66 -12.76 -5.71 4.56
C SER A 66 -13.38 -5.09 3.30
N THR A 67 -14.30 -4.16 3.51
CA THR A 67 -14.89 -3.34 2.45
C THR A 67 -14.27 -1.96 2.45
N ARG A 68 -14.10 -1.37 1.28
CA ARG A 68 -13.54 -0.05 1.11
C ARG A 68 -14.40 0.78 0.16
N GLY A 69 -15.00 1.86 0.70
CA GLY A 69 -15.69 2.88 -0.09
C GLY A 69 -14.67 3.80 -0.74
N VAL A 70 -14.71 3.94 -2.07
CA VAL A 70 -13.70 4.66 -2.86
C VAL A 70 -14.35 5.49 -3.97
N ALA A 71 -13.59 6.44 -4.53
CA ALA A 71 -13.91 7.12 -5.78
C ALA A 71 -13.20 6.45 -6.97
N PRO A 72 -13.62 6.73 -8.23
CA PRO A 72 -12.99 6.15 -9.43
C PRO A 72 -11.47 6.38 -9.52
N ALA A 73 -10.99 7.54 -9.09
CA ALA A 73 -9.57 7.89 -9.05
C ALA A 73 -8.70 6.92 -8.22
N HIS A 74 -9.30 6.20 -7.27
CA HIS A 74 -8.60 5.20 -6.44
C HIS A 74 -7.90 4.12 -7.28
N GLN A 75 -8.49 3.73 -8.40
CA GLN A 75 -7.90 2.75 -9.31
C GLN A 75 -6.49 3.16 -9.77
N PHE A 76 -6.33 4.43 -10.11
CA PHE A 76 -5.08 4.97 -10.63
C PHE A 76 -4.05 5.22 -9.52
N VAL A 77 -4.50 5.75 -8.40
CA VAL A 77 -3.63 6.03 -7.24
C VAL A 77 -3.03 4.76 -6.66
N GLU A 78 -3.83 3.71 -6.49
CA GLU A 78 -3.39 2.41 -5.96
C GLU A 78 -2.88 1.46 -7.05
N LYS A 79 -2.99 1.84 -8.35
CA LYS A 79 -2.58 1.01 -9.50
C LYS A 79 -3.28 -0.35 -9.52
N THR A 80 -4.55 -0.36 -9.16
CA THR A 80 -5.38 -1.56 -9.16
C THR A 80 -5.59 -2.07 -10.58
N ILE A 81 -5.29 -3.34 -10.83
CA ILE A 81 -5.40 -3.98 -12.13
C ILE A 81 -6.75 -4.71 -12.22
N ILE A 82 -7.58 -4.34 -13.18
CA ILE A 82 -8.84 -5.05 -13.44
C ILE A 82 -8.56 -6.28 -14.28
N MET A 83 -8.86 -7.45 -13.74
CA MET A 83 -8.73 -8.74 -14.43
C MET A 83 -9.95 -9.07 -15.29
N ASN A 84 -11.14 -8.72 -14.79
CA ASN A 84 -12.40 -9.00 -15.45
C ASN A 84 -13.45 -7.94 -15.06
N GLY A 85 -14.31 -7.56 -16.00
CA GLY A 85 -15.34 -6.55 -15.77
C GLY A 85 -14.81 -5.11 -15.77
N ARG A 86 -15.28 -4.29 -14.85
CA ARG A 86 -14.91 -2.87 -14.72
C ARG A 86 -14.66 -2.46 -13.26
N TYR A 87 -13.97 -1.34 -13.09
CA TYR A 87 -13.84 -0.67 -11.80
C TYR A 87 -15.08 0.16 -11.45
N ILE A 88 -15.13 0.69 -10.21
CA ILE A 88 -16.11 1.69 -9.78
C ILE A 88 -15.96 2.93 -10.67
N ASN A 89 -17.08 3.42 -11.20
CA ASN A 89 -17.09 4.58 -12.07
C ASN A 89 -17.87 5.76 -11.46
N GLN A 90 -17.94 6.87 -12.18
CA GLN A 90 -18.62 8.07 -11.71
C GLN A 90 -20.14 7.87 -11.53
N ASP A 91 -20.77 7.05 -12.36
CA ASP A 91 -22.19 6.74 -12.22
C ASP A 91 -22.49 5.97 -10.94
N ASP A 92 -21.59 5.10 -10.52
CA ASP A 92 -21.71 4.38 -9.24
C ASP A 92 -21.67 5.36 -8.05
N VAL A 93 -20.85 6.41 -8.15
CA VAL A 93 -20.75 7.46 -7.12
C VAL A 93 -21.99 8.34 -7.10
N LEU A 94 -22.44 8.83 -8.26
CA LEU A 94 -23.57 9.75 -8.38
C LEU A 94 -24.89 9.08 -7.98
N ASN A 95 -25.11 7.87 -8.49
CA ASN A 95 -26.37 7.14 -8.30
C ASN A 95 -26.35 6.22 -7.07
N LYS A 96 -25.24 6.20 -6.30
CA LYS A 96 -25.06 5.36 -5.12
C LYS A 96 -25.44 3.90 -5.41
N THR A 97 -24.95 3.38 -6.55
CA THR A 97 -25.31 2.03 -7.00
C THR A 97 -24.74 0.97 -6.07
N LYS A 98 -25.43 -0.16 -5.92
CA LYS A 98 -24.94 -1.32 -5.17
C LYS A 98 -24.05 -2.22 -6.04
N ASN A 99 -23.10 -1.61 -6.73
CA ASN A 99 -22.09 -2.29 -7.50
C ASN A 99 -20.80 -2.43 -6.69
N ILE A 100 -20.15 -3.59 -6.80
CA ILE A 100 -18.88 -3.87 -6.10
C ILE A 100 -17.85 -4.45 -7.05
N VAL A 101 -16.59 -4.20 -6.71
CA VAL A 101 -15.42 -4.80 -7.34
C VAL A 101 -14.71 -5.63 -6.27
N ILE A 102 -14.49 -6.91 -6.54
CA ILE A 102 -13.93 -7.84 -5.57
C ILE A 102 -12.49 -8.22 -5.92
N GLY A 103 -11.67 -8.40 -4.90
CA GLY A 103 -10.32 -8.91 -5.09
C GLY A 103 -10.29 -10.34 -5.60
N ARG A 104 -9.22 -10.71 -6.27
CA ARG A 104 -9.01 -12.05 -6.84
C ARG A 104 -9.18 -13.17 -5.84
N LEU A 105 -8.69 -12.98 -4.60
CA LEU A 105 -8.82 -13.98 -3.54
C LEU A 105 -10.25 -14.08 -3.01
N VAL A 106 -10.99 -12.97 -2.91
CA VAL A 106 -12.44 -12.99 -2.58
C VAL A 106 -13.21 -13.79 -3.64
N ALA A 107 -12.91 -13.55 -4.92
CA ALA A 107 -13.52 -14.29 -6.01
C ALA A 107 -13.23 -15.80 -5.91
N LYS A 108 -11.97 -16.17 -5.63
CA LYS A 108 -11.56 -17.57 -5.46
C LYS A 108 -12.25 -18.24 -4.27
N ASP A 109 -12.33 -17.55 -3.14
CA ASP A 109 -12.90 -18.11 -1.91
C ASP A 109 -14.41 -18.34 -2.04
N LEU A 110 -15.17 -17.34 -2.54
CA LEU A 110 -16.62 -17.38 -2.59
C LEU A 110 -17.20 -18.05 -3.84
N PHE A 111 -16.57 -17.85 -5.01
CA PHE A 111 -17.09 -18.32 -6.29
C PHE A 111 -16.38 -19.56 -6.82
N LYS A 112 -15.21 -19.92 -6.25
CA LYS A 112 -14.42 -21.07 -6.67
C LYS A 112 -14.07 -20.98 -8.18
N ASN A 113 -14.79 -21.74 -9.00
CA ASN A 113 -14.60 -21.77 -10.46
C ASN A 113 -15.70 -21.03 -11.24
N GLU A 114 -16.68 -20.43 -10.55
CA GLU A 114 -17.74 -19.68 -11.22
C GLU A 114 -17.26 -18.28 -11.61
N ASN A 115 -17.77 -17.75 -12.72
CA ASN A 115 -17.55 -16.34 -13.07
C ASN A 115 -18.37 -15.45 -12.11
N PRO A 116 -17.73 -14.59 -11.32
CA PRO A 116 -18.43 -13.75 -10.34
C PRO A 116 -19.16 -12.55 -10.98
N ILE A 117 -18.80 -12.14 -12.20
CA ILE A 117 -19.37 -10.95 -12.85
C ILE A 117 -20.88 -11.12 -13.06
N GLY A 118 -21.64 -10.10 -12.62
CA GLY A 118 -23.09 -10.08 -12.69
C GLY A 118 -23.80 -10.83 -11.56
N LYS A 119 -23.08 -11.58 -10.74
CA LYS A 119 -23.63 -12.27 -9.54
C LYS A 119 -23.80 -11.27 -8.40
N TYR A 120 -24.59 -11.69 -7.40
CA TYR A 120 -24.89 -10.88 -6.22
C TYR A 120 -24.26 -11.49 -4.98
N LEU A 121 -23.61 -10.65 -4.18
CA LEU A 121 -23.16 -10.95 -2.82
C LEU A 121 -24.05 -10.23 -1.82
N GLU A 122 -24.37 -10.89 -0.72
CA GLU A 122 -24.99 -10.24 0.43
C GLU A 122 -23.88 -9.68 1.34
N ILE A 123 -23.89 -8.36 1.54
CA ILE A 123 -22.97 -7.66 2.45
C ILE A 123 -23.82 -7.01 3.53
N GLY A 124 -23.71 -7.49 4.78
CA GLY A 124 -24.62 -7.10 5.84
C GLY A 124 -26.06 -7.50 5.50
N SER A 125 -26.95 -6.53 5.34
CA SER A 125 -28.37 -6.74 5.00
C SER A 125 -28.72 -6.38 3.54
N SER A 126 -27.74 -6.13 2.70
CA SER A 126 -27.95 -5.64 1.33
C SER A 126 -27.29 -6.53 0.28
N ALA A 127 -27.96 -6.71 -0.86
CA ALA A 127 -27.40 -7.39 -2.02
C ALA A 127 -26.61 -6.42 -2.91
N PHE A 128 -25.41 -6.83 -3.31
CA PHE A 128 -24.50 -6.07 -4.15
C PHE A 128 -24.13 -6.86 -5.39
N LYS A 129 -24.16 -6.22 -6.55
CA LYS A 129 -23.80 -6.82 -7.83
C LYS A 129 -22.30 -6.72 -8.05
N VAL A 130 -21.66 -7.83 -8.34
CA VAL A 130 -20.25 -7.88 -8.73
C VAL A 130 -20.10 -7.38 -10.16
N VAL A 131 -19.37 -6.28 -10.35
CA VAL A 131 -19.12 -5.68 -11.67
C VAL A 131 -17.67 -5.79 -12.13
N GLY A 132 -16.76 -6.18 -11.25
CA GLY A 132 -15.36 -6.35 -11.59
C GLY A 132 -14.63 -7.26 -10.60
N VAL A 133 -13.52 -7.82 -11.10
CA VAL A 133 -12.53 -8.55 -10.29
C VAL A 133 -11.18 -7.88 -10.50
N PHE A 134 -10.47 -7.62 -9.41
CA PHE A 134 -9.17 -6.96 -9.46
C PHE A 134 -8.05 -7.80 -8.88
N GLN A 135 -6.84 -7.48 -9.32
CA GLN A 135 -5.57 -7.92 -8.76
C GLN A 135 -4.78 -6.72 -8.26
N ASP A 136 -4.04 -6.91 -7.17
CA ASP A 136 -3.16 -5.89 -6.62
C ASP A 136 -1.73 -6.42 -6.46
N GLN A 137 -0.75 -5.56 -6.78
CA GLN A 137 0.67 -5.93 -6.67
C GLN A 137 1.20 -5.87 -5.23
N SER A 138 0.42 -5.31 -4.30
CA SER A 138 0.81 -5.15 -2.89
C SER A 138 0.63 -6.44 -2.07
N GLY A 139 0.08 -7.48 -2.66
CA GLY A 139 -0.02 -8.84 -2.10
C GLY A 139 -1.42 -9.25 -1.67
N ASP A 140 -1.51 -10.45 -1.11
CA ASP A 140 -2.75 -11.18 -0.81
C ASP A 140 -3.74 -10.40 0.07
N ARG A 141 -3.24 -9.56 0.96
CA ARG A 141 -4.09 -8.77 1.86
C ARG A 141 -4.98 -7.79 1.09
N GLU A 142 -4.42 -7.11 0.10
CA GLU A 142 -5.17 -6.16 -0.74
C GLU A 142 -6.12 -6.90 -1.69
N GLU A 143 -5.78 -8.12 -2.11
CA GLU A 143 -6.64 -8.97 -2.93
C GLU A 143 -7.80 -9.64 -2.17
N ARG A 144 -7.88 -9.44 -0.84
CA ARG A 144 -9.03 -9.84 0.01
C ARG A 144 -9.97 -8.70 0.34
N LEU A 145 -9.89 -7.59 -0.42
CA LEU A 145 -10.76 -6.43 -0.28
C LEU A 145 -11.94 -6.47 -1.24
N ILE A 146 -13.00 -5.76 -0.85
CA ILE A 146 -14.16 -5.47 -1.69
C ILE A 146 -14.28 -3.96 -1.81
N TYR A 147 -14.27 -3.44 -3.03
CA TYR A 147 -14.45 -2.02 -3.31
C TYR A 147 -15.90 -1.72 -3.69
N MET A 148 -16.42 -0.62 -3.18
CA MET A 148 -17.69 -0.03 -3.60
C MET A 148 -17.55 1.49 -3.70
N SER A 149 -18.54 2.19 -4.24
CA SER A 149 -18.49 3.64 -4.22
C SER A 149 -18.57 4.16 -2.77
N TYR A 150 -17.81 5.21 -2.44
CA TYR A 150 -17.83 5.78 -1.09
C TYR A 150 -19.21 6.32 -0.72
N THR A 151 -19.96 6.84 -1.69
CA THR A 151 -21.33 7.33 -1.48
C THR A 151 -22.30 6.19 -1.18
N THR A 152 -22.10 5.01 -1.77
CA THR A 152 -22.86 3.79 -1.44
C THR A 152 -22.53 3.31 -0.03
N GLN A 153 -21.23 3.33 0.35
CA GLN A 153 -20.81 2.98 1.71
C GLN A 153 -21.47 3.93 2.74
N GLN A 154 -21.48 5.24 2.47
CA GLN A 154 -22.14 6.22 3.32
C GLN A 154 -23.65 5.99 3.41
N LEU A 155 -24.29 5.64 2.30
CA LEU A 155 -25.74 5.35 2.26
C LEU A 155 -26.11 4.18 3.16
N ILE A 156 -25.39 3.07 3.09
CA ILE A 156 -25.67 1.88 3.91
C ILE A 156 -25.30 2.09 5.39
N GLU A 157 -24.48 3.08 5.70
CA GLU A 157 -24.12 3.49 7.07
C GLU A 157 -25.02 4.62 7.61
N LYS A 158 -26.31 4.54 7.37
CA LYS A 158 -27.32 5.54 7.79
C LYS A 158 -27.20 6.87 7.06
N ASN A 159 -26.73 6.85 5.83
CA ASN A 159 -26.56 8.03 4.98
C ASN A 159 -25.74 9.16 5.65
N ASN A 160 -24.65 8.78 6.31
CA ASN A 160 -23.70 9.77 6.87
C ASN A 160 -22.76 10.27 5.78
N ASP A 161 -22.00 11.32 6.07
CA ASP A 161 -21.02 11.93 5.18
C ASP A 161 -19.56 11.69 5.64
N LYS A 162 -19.34 10.76 6.56
CA LYS A 162 -18.04 10.49 7.16
C LYS A 162 -17.09 9.78 6.21
N ILE A 163 -15.81 10.17 6.30
CA ILE A 163 -14.70 9.62 5.54
C ILE A 163 -13.62 9.17 6.52
N SER A 164 -13.06 7.96 6.32
CA SER A 164 -12.02 7.41 7.19
C SER A 164 -10.65 8.01 6.89
N SER A 165 -10.34 8.24 5.62
CA SER A 165 -9.09 8.86 5.15
C SER A 165 -9.27 9.41 3.74
N ILE A 166 -8.35 10.29 3.34
CA ILE A 166 -8.31 10.88 2.00
C ILE A 166 -6.94 10.58 1.41
N ILE A 167 -6.90 10.17 0.15
CA ILE A 167 -5.67 10.05 -0.61
C ILE A 167 -5.65 11.12 -1.66
N VAL A 168 -4.52 11.80 -1.78
CA VAL A 168 -4.24 12.76 -2.84
C VAL A 168 -3.00 12.32 -3.59
N SER A 169 -3.02 12.37 -4.92
CA SER A 169 -1.83 12.27 -5.75
C SER A 169 -1.50 13.61 -6.37
N PHE A 170 -0.21 13.88 -6.55
CA PHE A 170 0.20 15.11 -7.19
C PHE A 170 0.65 14.86 -8.60
N ARG A 171 0.56 15.92 -9.39
CA ARG A 171 1.07 15.96 -10.75
C ARG A 171 2.58 15.72 -10.74
N PRO A 172 3.08 14.79 -11.57
CA PRO A 172 4.48 14.37 -11.57
C PRO A 172 5.50 15.51 -11.80
N GLU A 173 5.07 16.55 -12.51
CA GLU A 173 5.89 17.72 -12.86
C GLU A 173 6.39 18.52 -11.66
N PHE A 174 5.72 18.44 -10.51
CA PHE A 174 6.07 19.27 -9.35
C PHE A 174 7.27 18.79 -8.55
N GLY A 175 7.77 17.60 -8.75
CA GLY A 175 8.94 17.09 -8.06
C GLY A 175 8.77 16.97 -6.53
N TYR A 176 9.75 16.35 -5.89
CA TYR A 176 9.68 16.01 -4.46
C TYR A 176 9.64 17.22 -3.51
N LYS A 177 10.43 18.26 -3.80
CA LYS A 177 10.50 19.46 -2.93
C LYS A 177 9.16 20.19 -2.87
N THR A 178 8.49 20.34 -4.00
CA THR A 178 7.16 20.95 -4.06
C THR A 178 6.13 20.08 -3.36
N ALA A 179 6.24 18.76 -3.45
CA ALA A 179 5.38 17.84 -2.73
C ALA A 179 5.47 18.00 -1.20
N LEU A 180 6.66 18.25 -0.65
CA LEU A 180 6.84 18.52 0.79
C LEU A 180 6.20 19.85 1.22
N VAL A 181 6.35 20.90 0.42
CA VAL A 181 5.70 22.20 0.68
C VAL A 181 4.19 22.04 0.63
N PHE A 182 3.69 21.32 -0.35
CA PHE A 182 2.27 21.01 -0.48
C PHE A 182 1.74 20.23 0.73
N GLU A 183 2.45 19.20 1.18
CA GLU A 183 2.09 18.42 2.37
C GLU A 183 1.90 19.32 3.59
N GLU A 184 2.83 20.24 3.82
CA GLU A 184 2.74 21.16 4.96
C GLU A 184 1.59 22.16 4.82
N GLN A 185 1.37 22.73 3.62
CA GLN A 185 0.24 23.61 3.36
C GLN A 185 -1.11 22.89 3.55
N LEU A 186 -1.22 21.66 3.08
CA LEU A 186 -2.41 20.83 3.27
C LEU A 186 -2.66 20.52 4.75
N ARG A 187 -1.60 20.22 5.49
CA ARG A 187 -1.66 19.99 6.95
C ARG A 187 -2.17 21.21 7.68
N LEU A 188 -1.62 22.38 7.40
CA LEU A 188 -2.01 23.65 8.00
C LEU A 188 -3.45 24.03 7.65
N PHE A 189 -3.85 23.84 6.40
CA PHE A 189 -5.22 24.07 5.92
C PHE A 189 -6.24 23.23 6.70
N LEU A 190 -6.00 21.92 6.82
CA LEU A 190 -6.88 21.01 7.54
C LEU A 190 -6.90 21.29 9.05
N LYS A 191 -5.74 21.61 9.65
CA LYS A 191 -5.68 22.03 11.06
C LYS A 191 -6.52 23.28 11.30
N LYS A 192 -6.42 24.27 10.43
CA LYS A 192 -7.23 25.51 10.50
C LYS A 192 -8.73 25.20 10.39
N LYS A 193 -9.11 24.41 9.38
CA LYS A 193 -10.52 24.02 9.14
C LYS A 193 -11.11 23.28 10.33
N LYS A 194 -10.37 22.32 10.90
CA LYS A 194 -10.83 21.50 12.03
C LYS A 194 -10.56 22.12 13.40
N SER A 195 -10.12 23.38 13.47
CA SER A 195 -9.78 24.09 14.71
C SER A 195 -8.81 23.30 15.59
N ILE A 196 -7.68 22.90 15.01
CA ILE A 196 -6.58 22.20 15.66
C ILE A 196 -5.42 23.17 15.86
N ASP A 197 -4.73 23.13 17.00
CA ASP A 197 -3.53 23.93 17.22
C ASP A 197 -2.49 23.66 16.11
N PRO A 198 -1.94 24.68 15.45
CA PRO A 198 -0.92 24.51 14.42
C PRO A 198 0.29 23.68 14.88
N ARG A 199 0.61 23.71 16.18
CA ARG A 199 1.71 22.96 16.80
C ARG A 199 1.32 21.55 17.28
N ASP A 200 0.06 21.14 17.07
CA ASP A 200 -0.40 19.78 17.39
C ASP A 200 -0.09 18.83 16.22
N ASN A 201 0.84 17.92 16.42
CA ASN A 201 1.25 16.95 15.38
C ASN A 201 0.38 15.68 15.35
N ASN A 202 -0.57 15.53 16.29
CA ASN A 202 -1.35 14.31 16.42
C ASN A 202 -2.73 14.36 15.75
N GLY A 203 -3.36 15.54 15.68
CA GLY A 203 -4.76 15.66 15.22
C GLY A 203 -4.99 15.24 13.77
N ILE A 204 -4.01 15.45 12.90
CA ILE A 204 -4.02 15.02 11.50
C ILE A 204 -2.69 14.36 11.18
N ARG A 205 -2.74 13.16 10.64
CA ARG A 205 -1.56 12.42 10.22
C ARG A 205 -1.53 12.34 8.69
N ILE A 206 -0.38 12.65 8.14
CA ILE A 206 -0.12 12.53 6.71
C ILE A 206 1.03 11.55 6.53
N ARG A 207 0.81 10.54 5.69
CA ARG A 207 1.82 9.56 5.28
C ARG A 207 2.14 9.77 3.83
N ASN A 208 3.37 10.10 3.54
CA ASN A 208 3.86 10.19 2.17
C ASN A 208 4.24 8.79 1.68
N LEU A 209 3.50 8.27 0.70
CA LEU A 209 3.73 6.94 0.16
C LEU A 209 5.06 6.84 -0.62
N ALA A 210 5.52 7.96 -1.20
CA ALA A 210 6.82 8.01 -1.88
C ALA A 210 8.01 7.86 -0.89
N ASP A 211 7.89 8.42 0.31
CA ASP A 211 8.94 8.29 1.34
C ASP A 211 9.07 6.86 1.84
N GLN A 212 7.96 6.16 1.97
CA GLN A 212 7.96 4.75 2.36
C GLN A 212 8.69 3.88 1.32
N ILE A 213 8.47 4.14 0.04
CA ILE A 213 9.18 3.45 -1.05
C ILE A 213 10.67 3.76 -1.00
N ARG A 214 11.06 5.03 -0.77
CA ARG A 214 12.47 5.43 -0.65
C ARG A 214 13.17 4.77 0.53
N GLN A 215 12.53 4.73 1.69
CA GLN A 215 13.07 4.06 2.88
C GLN A 215 13.30 2.56 2.62
N ASN A 216 12.34 1.88 1.99
CA ASN A 216 12.48 0.48 1.61
C ASN A 216 13.63 0.26 0.61
N GLN A 217 13.79 1.15 -0.37
CA GLN A 217 14.91 1.08 -1.32
C GLN A 217 16.27 1.33 -0.64
N GLN A 218 16.36 2.26 0.30
CA GLN A 218 17.57 2.48 1.08
C GLN A 218 17.92 1.25 1.91
N PHE A 219 16.94 0.67 2.58
CA PHE A 219 17.12 -0.57 3.36
C PHE A 219 17.60 -1.73 2.46
N ALA A 220 16.99 -1.91 1.29
CA ALA A 220 17.42 -2.92 0.32
C ALA A 220 18.87 -2.72 -0.14
N ARG A 221 19.30 -1.47 -0.38
CA ARG A 221 20.69 -1.15 -0.73
C ARG A 221 21.68 -1.50 0.39
N VAL A 222 21.32 -1.21 1.65
CA VAL A 222 22.16 -1.56 2.80
C VAL A 222 22.30 -3.08 2.92
N LEU A 223 21.18 -3.82 2.79
CA LEU A 223 21.23 -5.29 2.79
C LEU A 223 22.09 -5.83 1.65
N GLN A 224 21.96 -5.28 0.45
CA GLN A 224 22.77 -5.69 -0.70
C GLN A 224 24.25 -5.43 -0.46
N MET A 225 24.62 -4.31 0.16
CA MET A 225 26.00 -4.01 0.54
C MET A 225 26.56 -5.02 1.52
N ILE A 226 25.79 -5.38 2.56
CA ILE A 226 26.17 -6.40 3.57
C ILE A 226 26.38 -7.75 2.89
N VAL A 227 25.43 -8.19 2.06
CA VAL A 227 25.51 -9.47 1.34
C VAL A 227 26.73 -9.52 0.42
N THR A 228 27.00 -8.42 -0.29
CA THR A 228 28.17 -8.31 -1.16
C THR A 228 29.47 -8.41 -0.35
N PHE A 229 29.55 -7.71 0.78
CA PHE A 229 30.74 -7.74 1.64
C PHE A 229 30.99 -9.15 2.21
N VAL A 230 29.96 -9.79 2.73
CA VAL A 230 30.04 -11.18 3.23
C VAL A 230 30.38 -12.15 2.10
N GLY A 231 29.78 -11.97 0.91
CA GLY A 231 30.05 -12.81 -0.26
C GLY A 231 31.54 -12.71 -0.71
N ILE A 232 32.08 -11.51 -0.78
CA ILE A 232 33.49 -11.30 -1.11
C ILE A 232 34.38 -11.92 -0.03
N GLY A 233 34.07 -11.71 1.26
CA GLY A 233 34.81 -12.29 2.37
C GLY A 233 34.85 -13.81 2.34
N THR A 234 33.72 -14.45 2.06
CA THR A 234 33.64 -15.92 1.91
C THR A 234 34.43 -16.44 0.71
N LEU A 235 34.39 -15.73 -0.42
CA LEU A 235 35.22 -16.09 -1.58
C LEU A 235 36.72 -16.03 -1.26
N ILE A 236 37.17 -14.96 -0.61
CA ILE A 236 38.58 -14.81 -0.19
C ILE A 236 38.97 -15.94 0.77
N ALA A 237 38.14 -16.21 1.78
CA ALA A 237 38.39 -17.31 2.72
C ALA A 237 38.45 -18.68 2.01
N GLY A 238 37.58 -18.91 1.05
CA GLY A 238 37.58 -20.11 0.21
C GLY A 238 38.87 -20.25 -0.61
N ILE A 239 39.32 -19.16 -1.26
CA ILE A 239 40.58 -19.15 -2.02
C ILE A 239 41.77 -19.48 -1.10
N ILE A 240 41.84 -18.83 0.07
CA ILE A 240 42.93 -19.11 1.04
C ILE A 240 42.89 -20.57 1.50
N GLY A 241 41.71 -21.11 1.79
CA GLY A 241 41.56 -22.53 2.20
C GLY A 241 42.02 -23.47 1.11
N ILE A 242 41.61 -23.30 -0.14
CA ILE A 242 42.05 -24.10 -1.29
C ILE A 242 43.55 -23.95 -1.51
N SER A 243 44.08 -22.73 -1.43
CA SER A 243 45.52 -22.46 -1.60
C SER A 243 46.36 -23.21 -0.56
N ASN A 244 45.94 -23.20 0.71
CA ASN A 244 46.64 -23.93 1.79
C ASN A 244 46.66 -25.44 1.56
N ILE A 245 45.53 -26.01 1.10
CA ILE A 245 45.45 -27.45 0.78
C ILE A 245 46.35 -27.77 -0.42
N MET A 246 46.35 -26.93 -1.47
CA MET A 246 47.19 -27.14 -2.64
C MET A 246 48.69 -27.08 -2.31
N VAL A 247 49.11 -26.15 -1.44
CA VAL A 247 50.51 -26.04 -0.99
C VAL A 247 50.91 -27.33 -0.21
N PHE A 248 50.03 -27.85 0.62
CA PHE A 248 50.28 -29.10 1.34
C PHE A 248 50.43 -30.29 0.37
N VAL A 249 49.48 -30.45 -0.55
CA VAL A 249 49.49 -31.53 -1.55
C VAL A 249 50.76 -31.45 -2.42
N VAL A 250 51.13 -30.26 -2.90
CA VAL A 250 52.36 -30.08 -3.70
C VAL A 250 53.60 -30.46 -2.91
N LYS A 251 53.72 -30.06 -1.63
CA LYS A 251 54.86 -30.46 -0.76
C LYS A 251 54.94 -31.98 -0.57
N GLU A 252 53.80 -32.62 -0.34
CA GLU A 252 53.74 -34.07 -0.16
C GLU A 252 54.17 -34.81 -1.45
N ARG A 253 53.64 -34.40 -2.61
CA ARG A 253 53.99 -34.96 -3.90
C ARG A 253 55.44 -34.71 -4.27
N THR A 254 55.98 -33.53 -3.97
CA THR A 254 57.41 -33.20 -4.20
C THR A 254 58.30 -34.11 -3.38
N LYS A 255 57.94 -34.41 -2.09
CA LYS A 255 58.68 -35.32 -1.26
C LYS A 255 58.61 -36.74 -1.79
N GLU A 256 57.45 -37.21 -2.22
CA GLU A 256 57.24 -38.55 -2.82
C GLU A 256 58.09 -38.71 -4.10
N LEU A 257 58.06 -37.72 -4.97
CA LEU A 257 58.86 -37.67 -6.22
C LEU A 257 60.37 -37.65 -5.91
N GLY A 258 60.78 -36.89 -4.89
CA GLY A 258 62.16 -36.87 -4.41
C GLY A 258 62.67 -38.21 -3.97
N VAL A 259 61.87 -38.94 -3.20
CA VAL A 259 62.20 -40.31 -2.72
C VAL A 259 62.27 -41.30 -3.90
N ARG A 260 61.32 -41.25 -4.83
CA ARG A 260 61.33 -42.11 -6.02
C ARG A 260 62.54 -41.87 -6.89
N LYS A 261 62.93 -40.57 -7.08
CA LYS A 261 64.10 -40.20 -7.85
C LYS A 261 65.39 -40.68 -7.17
N ALA A 262 65.50 -40.59 -5.84
CA ALA A 262 66.63 -41.07 -5.08
C ALA A 262 66.79 -42.64 -5.15
N LEU A 263 65.67 -43.35 -5.37
CA LEU A 263 65.66 -44.81 -5.56
C LEU A 263 65.86 -45.28 -7.01
N GLY A 264 66.23 -44.33 -7.92
CA GLY A 264 66.63 -44.64 -9.28
C GLY A 264 65.47 -44.64 -10.32
N ALA A 265 64.29 -44.06 -10.02
CA ALA A 265 63.23 -43.91 -10.99
C ALA A 265 63.62 -42.91 -12.08
N THR A 266 63.46 -43.28 -13.35
CA THR A 266 63.61 -42.38 -14.49
C THR A 266 62.59 -41.28 -14.53
N PRO A 267 62.88 -40.05 -15.08
CA PRO A 267 61.99 -38.92 -15.14
C PRO A 267 60.66 -39.24 -15.84
#